data_328eda59cc4c19bb59a4ae17811ea173
#
_entry.id   328eda59cc4c19bb59a4ae17811ea173
#
_cell.length_a   1.000
_cell.length_b   1.000
_cell.length_c   1.000
_cell.angle_alpha   90.00
_cell.angle_beta   90.00
_cell.angle_gamma   90.00
#
_symmetry.space_group_name_H-M   'P 1'
#
loop_
_entity.id
_entity.type
_entity.pdbx_description
1 polymer ?
#
loop_
_entity_poly.entity_id
_entity_poly.type
_entity_poly.pdbx_seq_one_letter_code
_entity_poly.pdbx_strand_id
1 'polypeptide(L)'
;MLDRTNQSYSYGPLSVTSNALKLPNGMYLQYPHLRYNNGEFLYDSGRNGITRTHGPRLVENIVQALARIVITDQMLAIQKIPGISVVLTVHDEIIALGSDKNADETLATIMAIMKQPPTWCTELPLDAEGAYSKIYNK
;
A
#
# COMPACT_ATOMS: atom_id res chain seq x y z
N MET A 1 -20.68 12.66 -23.99
CA MET A 1 -19.48 12.56 -24.83
C MET A 1 -18.33 13.02 -23.96
N LEU A 2 -17.64 12.11 -23.28
CA LEU A 2 -16.51 12.44 -22.40
C LEU A 2 -15.32 12.71 -23.33
N ASP A 3 -14.84 13.94 -23.23
CA ASP A 3 -13.72 14.45 -24.03
C ASP A 3 -12.46 13.61 -23.75
N ARG A 4 -11.91 13.00 -24.81
CA ARG A 4 -10.71 12.16 -24.75
C ARG A 4 -9.44 13.02 -24.79
N THR A 5 -9.40 14.06 -23.99
CA THR A 5 -8.15 14.78 -23.82
C THR A 5 -7.30 14.00 -22.80
N ASN A 6 -6.04 13.78 -23.13
CA ASN A 6 -4.99 13.15 -22.33
C ASN A 6 -4.65 13.99 -21.06
N GLN A 7 -5.65 14.50 -20.35
CA GLN A 7 -5.45 15.24 -19.12
C GLN A 7 -5.32 14.26 -17.97
N SER A 8 -4.14 14.18 -17.41
CA SER A 8 -3.93 13.53 -16.12
C SER A 8 -4.37 14.49 -15.01
N TYR A 9 -5.29 14.05 -14.17
CA TYR A 9 -5.72 14.78 -12.98
C TYR A 9 -4.99 14.23 -11.77
N SER A 10 -4.45 15.10 -10.90
CA SER A 10 -3.80 14.69 -9.65
C SER A 10 -4.74 14.94 -8.46
N TYR A 11 -4.86 13.96 -7.57
CA TYR A 11 -5.59 14.03 -6.32
C TYR A 11 -4.66 13.55 -5.19
N GLY A 12 -4.05 14.49 -4.48
CA GLY A 12 -3.03 14.17 -3.50
C GLY A 12 -1.90 13.34 -4.15
N PRO A 13 -1.57 12.16 -3.59
CA PRO A 13 -0.50 11.30 -4.10
C PRO A 13 -0.89 10.49 -5.35
N LEU A 14 -2.11 10.64 -5.85
CA LEU A 14 -2.65 9.85 -6.97
C LEU A 14 -2.70 10.68 -8.25
N SER A 15 -2.45 10.04 -9.39
CA SER A 15 -2.72 10.62 -10.71
C SER A 15 -3.71 9.75 -11.48
N VAL A 16 -4.77 10.39 -11.98
CA VAL A 16 -5.83 9.71 -12.74
C VAL A 16 -5.48 9.76 -14.22
N THR A 17 -5.53 8.61 -14.87
CA THR A 17 -5.46 8.46 -16.32
C THR A 17 -6.80 7.94 -16.87
N SER A 18 -6.93 7.81 -18.18
CA SER A 18 -8.18 7.35 -18.82
C SER A 18 -8.64 5.95 -18.37
N ASN A 19 -7.72 5.07 -17.94
CA ASN A 19 -8.01 3.67 -17.62
C ASN A 19 -7.38 3.19 -16.31
N ALA A 20 -6.70 4.07 -15.57
CA ALA A 20 -5.94 3.66 -14.40
C ALA A 20 -5.73 4.82 -13.41
N LEU A 21 -5.43 4.46 -12.18
CA LEU A 21 -4.92 5.33 -11.14
C LEU A 21 -3.45 5.00 -10.90
N LYS A 22 -2.57 5.98 -11.14
CA LYS A 22 -1.15 5.86 -10.79
C LYS A 22 -0.97 6.09 -9.30
N LEU A 23 -0.27 5.18 -8.66
CA LEU A 23 0.06 5.20 -7.24
C LEU A 23 1.40 5.88 -6.97
N PRO A 24 1.69 6.31 -5.72
CA PRO A 24 2.93 7.03 -5.37
C PRO A 24 4.22 6.28 -5.72
N ASN A 25 4.20 4.95 -5.67
CA ASN A 25 5.33 4.08 -6.01
C ASN A 25 5.47 3.82 -7.52
N GLY A 26 4.67 4.48 -8.36
CA GLY A 26 4.68 4.31 -9.81
C GLY A 26 3.86 3.14 -10.35
N MET A 27 3.28 2.31 -9.51
CA MET A 27 2.35 1.25 -9.92
C MET A 27 0.98 1.82 -10.29
N TYR A 28 0.13 1.00 -10.89
CA TYR A 28 -1.19 1.40 -11.36
C TYR A 28 -2.28 0.45 -10.84
N LEU A 29 -3.37 1.03 -10.34
CA LEU A 29 -4.65 0.35 -10.24
C LEU A 29 -5.37 0.48 -11.57
N GLN A 30 -5.58 -0.63 -12.25
CA GLN A 30 -6.13 -0.66 -13.60
C GLN A 30 -7.63 -0.89 -13.61
N TYR A 31 -8.34 -0.05 -14.37
CA TYR A 31 -9.76 -0.17 -14.65
C TYR A 31 -9.98 0.00 -16.16
N PRO A 32 -9.56 -0.98 -16.97
CA PRO A 32 -9.65 -0.88 -18.43
C PRO A 32 -11.09 -0.68 -18.89
N HIS A 33 -11.27 0.27 -19.81
CA HIS A 33 -12.57 0.61 -20.37
C HIS A 33 -13.63 0.95 -19.32
N LEU A 34 -13.22 1.63 -18.22
CA LEU A 34 -14.14 2.09 -17.19
C LEU A 34 -15.21 2.99 -17.83
N ARG A 35 -16.47 2.60 -17.64
CA ARG A 35 -17.62 3.28 -18.20
C ARG A 35 -18.78 3.28 -17.22
N TYR A 36 -19.57 4.32 -17.29
CA TYR A 36 -20.83 4.42 -16.55
C TYR A 36 -21.99 4.00 -17.45
N ASN A 37 -22.78 3.05 -17.00
CA ASN A 37 -23.94 2.58 -17.72
C ASN A 37 -25.06 2.23 -16.74
N ASN A 38 -26.24 2.81 -16.95
CA ASN A 38 -27.47 2.53 -16.17
C ASN A 38 -27.27 2.58 -14.64
N GLY A 39 -26.54 3.57 -14.13
CA GLY A 39 -26.34 3.73 -12.68
C GLY A 39 -25.15 2.96 -12.11
N GLU A 40 -24.44 2.18 -12.91
CA GLU A 40 -23.33 1.34 -12.48
C GLU A 40 -22.02 1.69 -13.22
N PHE A 41 -20.88 1.53 -12.56
CA PHE A 41 -19.58 1.54 -13.20
C PHE A 41 -19.19 0.13 -13.62
N LEU A 42 -18.73 -0.01 -14.85
CA LEU A 42 -18.30 -1.27 -15.46
C LEU A 42 -16.88 -1.11 -15.97
N TYR A 43 -16.04 -2.13 -15.79
CA TYR A 43 -14.70 -2.19 -16.38
C TYR A 43 -14.36 -3.62 -16.81
N ASP A 44 -13.35 -3.76 -17.66
CA ASP A 44 -12.94 -5.07 -18.18
C ASP A 44 -11.84 -5.64 -17.30
N SER A 45 -12.14 -6.70 -16.53
CA SER A 45 -11.20 -7.32 -15.59
C SER A 45 -10.51 -8.58 -16.14
N GLY A 46 -10.17 -8.56 -17.41
CA GLY A 46 -9.44 -9.66 -18.05
C GLY A 46 -10.21 -10.98 -18.01
N ARG A 47 -9.72 -11.97 -17.27
CA ARG A 47 -10.31 -13.31 -17.20
C ARG A 47 -11.75 -13.34 -16.70
N ASN A 48 -12.15 -12.38 -15.89
CA ASN A 48 -13.49 -12.30 -15.31
C ASN A 48 -14.48 -11.54 -16.21
N GLY A 49 -14.02 -11.06 -17.38
CA GLY A 49 -14.86 -10.29 -18.30
C GLY A 49 -15.26 -8.94 -17.72
N ILE A 50 -16.48 -8.50 -18.03
CA ILE A 50 -17.01 -7.21 -17.56
C ILE A 50 -17.36 -7.32 -16.08
N THR A 51 -16.73 -6.48 -15.26
CA THR A 51 -16.93 -6.44 -13.81
C THR A 51 -17.63 -5.15 -13.41
N ARG A 52 -18.57 -5.25 -12.48
CA ARG A 52 -19.26 -4.11 -11.88
C ARG A 52 -18.45 -3.57 -10.71
N THR A 53 -18.45 -2.25 -10.57
CA THR A 53 -17.87 -1.56 -9.42
C THR A 53 -18.73 -0.34 -9.04
N HIS A 54 -18.39 0.26 -7.90
CA HIS A 54 -19.04 1.47 -7.40
C HIS A 54 -18.03 2.32 -6.65
N GLY A 55 -18.36 3.59 -6.40
CA GLY A 55 -17.46 4.54 -5.79
C GLY A 55 -16.80 4.05 -4.50
N PRO A 56 -17.56 3.58 -3.49
CA PRO A 56 -16.98 3.05 -2.24
C PRO A 56 -15.96 1.93 -2.47
N ARG A 57 -16.21 1.02 -3.40
CA ARG A 57 -15.27 -0.07 -3.70
C ARG A 57 -13.99 0.42 -4.38
N LEU A 58 -14.08 1.45 -5.21
CA LEU A 58 -12.90 2.10 -5.78
C LEU A 58 -12.06 2.77 -4.71
N VAL A 59 -12.69 3.46 -3.76
CA VAL A 59 -12.02 4.07 -2.62
C VAL A 59 -11.34 3.00 -1.74
N GLU A 60 -12.03 1.92 -1.44
CA GLU A 60 -11.47 0.78 -0.70
C GLU A 60 -10.21 0.23 -1.37
N ASN A 61 -10.26 -0.03 -2.67
CA ASN A 61 -9.10 -0.52 -3.43
C ASN A 61 -7.92 0.46 -3.37
N ILE A 62 -8.19 1.76 -3.46
CA ILE A 62 -7.16 2.80 -3.35
C ILE A 62 -6.52 2.78 -1.96
N VAL A 63 -7.32 2.78 -0.91
CA VAL A 63 -6.84 2.79 0.48
C VAL A 63 -6.01 1.54 0.77
N GLN A 64 -6.47 0.37 0.36
CA GLN A 64 -5.72 -0.89 0.52
C GLN A 64 -4.40 -0.86 -0.26
N ALA A 65 -4.38 -0.33 -1.47
CA ALA A 65 -3.16 -0.20 -2.25
C ALA A 65 -2.16 0.77 -1.61
N LEU A 66 -2.61 1.92 -1.10
CA LEU A 66 -1.78 2.88 -0.40
C LEU A 66 -1.22 2.29 0.92
N ALA A 67 -2.04 1.61 1.71
CA ALA A 67 -1.60 0.91 2.91
C ALA A 67 -0.53 -0.15 2.60
N ARG A 68 -0.70 -0.90 1.51
CA ARG A 68 0.30 -1.87 1.06
C ARG A 68 1.63 -1.22 0.66
N ILE A 69 1.60 -0.04 0.07
CA ILE A 69 2.82 0.72 -0.24
C ILE A 69 3.55 1.10 1.04
N VAL A 70 2.85 1.63 2.04
CA VAL A 70 3.44 1.99 3.34
C VAL A 70 4.17 0.80 3.97
N ILE A 71 3.49 -0.34 4.12
CA ILE A 71 4.08 -1.56 4.70
C ILE A 71 5.26 -2.06 3.87
N THR A 72 5.19 -2.00 2.55
CA THR A 72 6.29 -2.45 1.69
C THR A 72 7.52 -1.56 1.84
N ASP A 73 7.35 -0.25 1.88
CA ASP A 73 8.44 0.71 2.07
C ASP A 73 9.10 0.52 3.45
N GLN A 74 8.30 0.33 4.49
CA GLN A 74 8.76 0.03 5.86
C GLN A 74 9.54 -1.30 5.91
N MET A 75 8.99 -2.35 5.27
CA MET A 75 9.66 -3.66 5.15
C MET A 75 11.03 -3.54 4.48
N LEU A 76 11.13 -2.77 3.38
CA LEU A 76 12.37 -2.53 2.67
C LEU A 76 13.37 -1.72 3.51
N ALA A 77 12.89 -0.78 4.33
CA ALA A 77 13.74 -0.02 5.25
C ALA A 77 14.28 -0.90 6.37
N ILE A 78 13.45 -1.76 6.96
CA ILE A 78 13.83 -2.72 8.01
C ILE A 78 14.84 -3.73 7.46
N GLN A 79 14.65 -4.23 6.24
CA GLN A 79 15.59 -5.18 5.60
C GLN A 79 17.00 -4.61 5.41
N LYS A 80 17.17 -3.27 5.41
CA LYS A 80 18.49 -2.62 5.31
C LYS A 80 19.25 -2.55 6.64
N ILE A 81 18.61 -2.89 7.75
CA ILE A 81 19.27 -2.91 9.07
C ILE A 81 20.24 -4.09 9.09
N PRO A 82 21.54 -3.86 9.40
CA PRO A 82 22.51 -4.96 9.46
C PRO A 82 22.12 -6.04 10.47
N GLY A 83 22.15 -7.30 10.03
CA GLY A 83 21.82 -8.45 10.87
C GLY A 83 20.33 -8.71 11.06
N ILE A 84 19.46 -7.95 10.38
CA ILE A 84 18.01 -8.16 10.38
C ILE A 84 17.58 -8.77 9.04
N SER A 85 16.70 -9.75 9.12
CA SER A 85 16.08 -10.37 7.95
C SER A 85 14.56 -10.37 8.09
N VAL A 86 13.87 -9.67 7.21
CA VAL A 86 12.41 -9.75 7.13
C VAL A 86 12.02 -11.09 6.52
N VAL A 87 11.21 -11.87 7.23
CA VAL A 87 10.87 -13.23 6.82
C VAL A 87 9.42 -13.39 6.40
N LEU A 88 8.53 -12.55 6.92
CA LEU A 88 7.10 -12.65 6.66
C LEU A 88 6.41 -11.31 6.87
N THR A 89 5.35 -11.07 6.11
CA THR A 89 4.39 -9.99 6.37
C THR A 89 2.98 -10.56 6.43
N VAL A 90 2.20 -10.16 7.43
CA VAL A 90 0.80 -10.56 7.58
C VAL A 90 -0.03 -9.29 7.75
N HIS A 91 -0.80 -8.92 6.71
CA HIS A 91 -1.54 -7.65 6.66
C HIS A 91 -0.63 -6.44 6.89
N ASP A 92 -0.69 -5.83 8.06
CA ASP A 92 0.08 -4.69 8.57
C ASP A 92 1.21 -5.09 9.53
N GLU A 93 1.43 -6.39 9.73
CA GLU A 93 2.47 -6.94 10.59
C GLU A 93 3.71 -7.30 9.78
N ILE A 94 4.89 -6.96 10.30
CA ILE A 94 6.20 -7.34 9.77
C ILE A 94 6.90 -8.25 10.77
N ILE A 95 7.30 -9.44 10.32
CA ILE A 95 8.06 -10.38 11.13
C ILE A 95 9.49 -10.41 10.62
N ALA A 96 10.42 -10.11 11.51
CA ALA A 96 11.84 -10.09 11.21
C ALA A 96 12.64 -10.94 12.19
N LEU A 97 13.71 -11.55 11.71
CA LEU A 97 14.69 -12.26 12.51
C LEU A 97 15.90 -11.38 12.77
N GLY A 98 16.41 -11.43 13.97
CA GLY A 98 17.61 -10.71 14.37
C GLY A 98 18.34 -11.42 15.50
N SER A 99 19.48 -10.86 15.93
CA SER A 99 20.22 -11.38 17.08
C SER A 99 19.54 -11.02 18.40
N ASP A 100 19.46 -11.95 19.33
CA ASP A 100 18.93 -11.72 20.68
C ASP A 100 19.83 -10.81 21.53
N LYS A 101 21.09 -10.60 21.16
CA LYS A 101 22.04 -9.73 21.89
C LYS A 101 21.61 -8.26 21.95
N ASN A 102 20.92 -7.79 20.90
CA ASN A 102 20.50 -6.38 20.75
C ASN A 102 19.00 -6.27 20.49
N ALA A 103 18.21 -7.18 21.04
CA ALA A 103 16.79 -7.30 20.74
C ALA A 103 16.00 -6.01 21.03
N ASP A 104 16.25 -5.38 22.18
CA ASP A 104 15.56 -4.14 22.58
C ASP A 104 15.88 -2.97 21.64
N GLU A 105 17.14 -2.77 21.30
CA GLU A 105 17.58 -1.71 20.40
C GLU A 105 17.05 -1.93 18.96
N THR A 106 17.09 -3.19 18.52
CA THR A 106 16.54 -3.59 17.21
C THR A 106 15.05 -3.35 17.15
N LEU A 107 14.28 -3.76 18.17
CA LEU A 107 12.86 -3.53 18.25
C LEU A 107 12.53 -2.03 18.22
N ALA A 108 13.25 -1.23 19.02
CA ALA A 108 13.05 0.23 19.03
C ALA A 108 13.31 0.86 17.66
N THR A 109 14.34 0.40 16.95
CA THR A 109 14.67 0.87 15.60
C THR A 109 13.58 0.49 14.59
N ILE A 110 13.09 -0.75 14.61
CA ILE A 110 12.00 -1.22 13.76
C ILE A 110 10.73 -0.41 14.01
N MET A 111 10.35 -0.23 15.27
CA MET A 111 9.19 0.58 15.64
C MET A 111 9.31 2.03 15.18
N ALA A 112 10.50 2.62 15.28
CA ALA A 112 10.75 3.97 14.78
C ALA A 112 10.55 4.07 13.27
N ILE A 113 10.99 3.07 12.49
CA ILE A 113 10.76 3.00 11.05
C ILE A 113 9.27 2.86 10.74
N MET A 114 8.55 2.00 11.46
CA MET A 114 7.12 1.78 11.22
C MET A 114 6.24 2.98 11.59
N LYS A 115 6.71 3.86 12.46
CA LYS A 115 6.00 5.10 12.82
C LYS A 115 6.29 6.27 11.86
N GLN A 116 7.24 6.12 10.94
CA GLN A 116 7.54 7.17 9.97
C GLN A 116 6.49 7.24 8.87
N PRO A 117 5.85 8.42 8.65
CA PRO A 117 4.95 8.60 7.55
C PRO A 117 5.71 8.58 6.21
N PRO A 118 5.05 8.15 5.13
CA PRO A 118 5.63 8.15 3.81
C PRO A 118 5.83 9.58 3.28
N THR A 119 6.81 9.78 2.41
CA THR A 119 7.13 11.11 1.83
C THR A 119 5.98 11.72 1.02
N TRP A 120 5.10 10.90 0.49
CA TRP A 120 3.94 11.32 -0.28
C TRP A 120 2.71 11.66 0.59
N CYS A 121 2.77 11.41 1.91
CA CYS A 121 1.73 11.77 2.88
C CYS A 121 2.35 11.96 4.27
N THR A 122 3.03 13.08 4.47
CA THR A 122 3.82 13.36 5.69
C THR A 122 2.95 13.60 6.94
N GLU A 123 1.66 13.88 6.76
CA GLU A 123 0.72 14.09 7.87
C GLU A 123 -0.04 12.81 8.27
N LEU A 124 0.31 11.66 7.63
CA LEU A 124 -0.35 10.39 7.96
C LEU A 124 0.04 9.97 9.38
N PRO A 125 -0.92 9.87 10.31
CA PRO A 125 -0.64 9.43 11.67
C PRO A 125 -0.41 7.92 11.67
N LEU A 126 0.84 7.51 11.85
CA LEU A 126 1.23 6.11 11.99
C LEU A 126 1.67 5.82 13.41
N ASP A 127 1.26 4.68 13.93
CA ASP A 127 1.77 4.12 15.17
C ASP A 127 2.09 2.63 14.97
N ALA A 128 2.94 2.09 15.84
CA ALA A 128 3.33 0.70 15.81
C ALA A 128 3.58 0.20 17.22
N GLU A 129 3.18 -1.05 17.44
CA GLU A 129 3.51 -1.83 18.61
C GLU A 129 4.33 -3.03 18.17
N GLY A 130 5.19 -3.53 19.06
CA GLY A 130 6.01 -4.69 18.74
C GLY A 130 6.53 -5.38 19.97
N ALA A 131 6.85 -6.64 19.79
CA ALA A 131 7.49 -7.48 20.79
C ALA A 131 8.50 -8.40 20.11
N TYR A 132 9.39 -8.99 20.87
CA TYR A 132 10.28 -10.04 20.38
C TYR A 132 10.14 -11.30 21.22
N SER A 133 10.36 -12.44 20.61
CA SER A 133 10.30 -13.75 21.25
C SER A 133 11.16 -14.74 20.47
N LYS A 134 11.54 -15.86 21.08
CA LYS A 134 12.29 -16.94 20.40
C LYS A 134 11.43 -17.76 19.45
N ILE A 135 10.13 -17.64 19.57
CA ILE A 135 9.14 -18.30 18.73
C ILE A 135 8.09 -17.27 18.28
N TYR A 136 7.53 -17.46 17.11
CA TYR A 136 6.43 -16.63 16.66
C TYR A 136 5.19 -16.92 17.53
N ASN A 137 4.73 -15.91 18.24
CA ASN A 137 3.48 -15.91 19.01
C ASN A 137 2.57 -14.83 18.48
N LYS A 138 1.30 -15.14 18.35
CA LYS A 138 0.27 -14.18 18.01
C LYS A 138 -0.56 -13.88 19.24
#